data_3b450b070596deac87178bc2f788e461
#
_entry.id   3b450b070596deac87178bc2f788e461
#
_cell.length_a   1.000
_cell.length_b   1.000
_cell.length_c   1.000
_cell.angle_alpha   90.00
_cell.angle_beta   90.00
_cell.angle_gamma   90.00
#
_symmetry.space_group_name_H-M   'P 1'
#
loop_
_entity.id
_entity.type
_entity.pdbx_description
1 polymer ?
#
loop_
_entity_poly.entity_id
_entity_poly.type
_entity_poly.pdbx_seq_one_letter_code
_entity_poly.pdbx_strand_id
1 'polypeptide(L)'
;MARKADPEKKGNIIGAAILVFAQKGYAATRIIDVARAAGIGKGTVYEYFRSKEDLFFSVFQQVMQDTEIQMAAAAESGSGGVAQRLKVLADGLISAWLDKLDLYSLVMEFWSAATASASRERFKTTFQTGYQAFRQTIAALIQEGVSHGEFSRTCRPVQVASGLIGMWDALLLQAWVDSSFDALGASRVCLEVMLKGLGNLQDQESI
;
A
#
# COMPACT_ATOMS: atom_id res chain seq x y z
N MET A 1 -10.42 -2.15 38.37
CA MET A 1 -9.96 -1.17 37.37
C MET A 1 -9.45 -1.91 36.13
N ALA A 2 -10.07 -1.75 34.97
CA ALA A 2 -9.57 -2.34 33.74
C ALA A 2 -8.19 -1.71 33.41
N ARG A 3 -7.16 -2.54 33.30
CA ARG A 3 -5.80 -2.10 32.91
C ARG A 3 -5.89 -1.48 31.52
N LYS A 4 -5.55 -0.19 31.40
CA LYS A 4 -5.53 0.51 30.11
C LYS A 4 -4.62 -0.25 29.17
N ALA A 5 -5.12 -0.67 27.99
CA ALA A 5 -4.33 -1.42 27.03
C ALA A 5 -3.08 -0.62 26.67
N ASP A 6 -1.92 -1.23 26.79
CA ASP A 6 -0.61 -0.65 26.48
C ASP A 6 -0.44 -0.58 24.95
N PRO A 7 -0.36 0.62 24.34
CA PRO A 7 -0.23 0.76 22.88
C PRO A 7 1.05 0.14 22.31
N GLU A 8 2.15 0.21 23.05
CA GLU A 8 3.44 -0.36 22.62
C GLU A 8 3.33 -1.88 22.54
N LYS A 9 2.77 -2.50 23.57
CA LYS A 9 2.54 -3.95 23.59
C LYS A 9 1.58 -4.39 22.49
N LYS A 10 0.54 -3.59 22.18
CA LYS A 10 -0.36 -3.86 21.05
C LYS A 10 0.41 -3.84 19.71
N GLY A 11 1.25 -2.84 19.51
CA GLY A 11 2.11 -2.73 18.32
C GLY A 11 3.06 -3.91 18.17
N ASN A 12 3.70 -4.34 19.26
CA ASN A 12 4.59 -5.52 19.26
C ASN A 12 3.84 -6.82 18.89
N ILE A 13 2.60 -6.99 19.34
CA ILE A 13 1.78 -8.16 18.95
C ILE A 13 1.45 -8.09 17.46
N ILE A 14 1.06 -6.92 16.93
CA ILE A 14 0.76 -6.74 15.49
C ILE A 14 2.02 -7.01 14.66
N GLY A 15 3.17 -6.47 15.02
CA GLY A 15 4.44 -6.71 14.32
C GLY A 15 4.81 -8.20 14.28
N ALA A 16 4.69 -8.90 15.39
CA ALA A 16 4.89 -10.35 15.43
C ALA A 16 3.86 -11.10 14.56
N ALA A 17 2.60 -10.66 14.56
CA ALA A 17 1.54 -11.27 13.76
C ALA A 17 1.78 -11.08 12.25
N ILE A 18 2.27 -9.93 11.79
CA ILE A 18 2.66 -9.70 10.40
C ILE A 18 3.63 -10.77 9.94
N LEU A 19 4.72 -10.99 10.70
CA LEU A 19 5.74 -11.98 10.35
C LEU A 19 5.20 -13.41 10.33
N VAL A 20 4.40 -13.79 11.33
CA VAL A 20 3.87 -15.15 11.44
C VAL A 20 2.82 -15.42 10.36
N PHE A 21 1.92 -14.46 10.06
CA PHE A 21 0.94 -14.61 8.99
C PHE A 21 1.61 -14.66 7.61
N ALA A 22 2.62 -13.82 7.35
CA ALA A 22 3.36 -13.85 6.10
C ALA A 22 4.06 -15.20 5.85
N GLN A 23 4.62 -15.81 6.91
CA GLN A 23 5.33 -17.08 6.79
C GLN A 23 4.42 -18.30 6.69
N LYS A 24 3.30 -18.32 7.42
CA LYS A 24 2.45 -19.51 7.58
C LYS A 24 1.10 -19.41 6.89
N GLY A 25 0.71 -18.21 6.47
CA GLY A 25 -0.65 -17.89 6.06
C GLY A 25 -1.62 -17.77 7.23
N TYR A 26 -2.76 -17.12 6.98
CA TYR A 26 -3.82 -16.95 7.98
C TYR A 26 -4.35 -18.30 8.48
N ALA A 27 -4.67 -19.22 7.57
CA ALA A 27 -5.31 -20.48 7.93
C ALA A 27 -4.47 -21.33 8.90
N ALA A 28 -3.17 -21.50 8.61
CA ALA A 28 -2.25 -22.34 9.39
C ALA A 28 -1.74 -21.67 10.68
N THR A 29 -1.82 -20.33 10.78
CA THR A 29 -1.37 -19.60 11.98
C THR A 29 -2.27 -19.84 13.16
N ARG A 30 -1.68 -20.15 14.32
CA ARG A 30 -2.35 -20.23 15.63
C ARG A 30 -1.95 -19.03 16.48
N ILE A 31 -2.83 -18.57 17.37
CA ILE A 31 -2.53 -17.46 18.30
C ILE A 31 -1.30 -17.74 19.18
N ILE A 32 -1.04 -19.01 19.51
CA ILE A 32 0.17 -19.38 20.26
C ILE A 32 1.47 -19.12 19.47
N ASP A 33 1.43 -19.19 18.13
CA ASP A 33 2.60 -18.90 17.29
C ASP A 33 2.93 -17.40 17.36
N VAL A 34 1.91 -16.56 17.28
CA VAL A 34 2.05 -15.10 17.44
C VAL A 34 2.52 -14.74 18.85
N ALA A 35 1.93 -15.35 19.88
CA ALA A 35 2.33 -15.11 21.26
C ALA A 35 3.82 -15.44 21.49
N ARG A 36 4.29 -16.58 20.93
CA ARG A 36 5.69 -16.99 20.98
C ARG A 36 6.60 -16.00 20.26
N ALA A 37 6.23 -15.56 19.07
CA ALA A 37 6.99 -14.57 18.29
C ALA A 37 7.06 -13.21 18.97
N ALA A 38 6.00 -12.80 19.69
CA ALA A 38 5.95 -11.58 20.48
C ALA A 38 6.59 -11.70 21.87
N GLY A 39 7.07 -12.90 22.29
CA GLY A 39 7.66 -13.12 23.61
C GLY A 39 6.67 -12.99 24.79
N ILE A 40 5.37 -13.30 24.57
CA ILE A 40 4.31 -13.15 25.57
C ILE A 40 3.45 -14.42 25.71
N GLY A 41 2.62 -14.46 26.74
CA GLY A 41 1.65 -15.55 26.93
C GLY A 41 0.46 -15.43 25.95
N LYS A 42 -0.13 -16.58 25.55
CA LYS A 42 -1.34 -16.63 24.71
C LYS A 42 -2.49 -15.83 25.31
N GLY A 43 -2.67 -15.84 26.64
CA GLY A 43 -3.69 -15.08 27.35
C GLY A 43 -3.54 -13.58 27.12
N THR A 44 -2.29 -13.08 27.10
CA THR A 44 -2.00 -11.67 26.85
C THR A 44 -2.45 -11.22 25.44
N VAL A 45 -2.32 -12.07 24.41
CA VAL A 45 -2.84 -11.72 23.09
C VAL A 45 -4.36 -11.51 23.14
N TYR A 46 -5.08 -12.35 23.87
CA TYR A 46 -6.55 -12.23 24.02
C TYR A 46 -6.99 -11.06 24.89
N GLU A 47 -6.10 -10.45 25.66
CA GLU A 47 -6.38 -9.16 26.34
C GLU A 47 -6.52 -8.00 25.34
N TYR A 48 -5.86 -8.10 24.16
CA TYR A 48 -5.84 -7.05 23.11
C TYR A 48 -6.74 -7.36 21.93
N PHE A 49 -6.92 -8.64 21.57
CA PHE A 49 -7.64 -9.06 20.38
C PHE A 49 -8.63 -10.17 20.71
N ARG A 50 -9.89 -9.97 20.33
CA ARG A 50 -11.00 -10.89 20.66
C ARG A 50 -10.90 -12.24 19.97
N SER A 51 -10.24 -12.27 18.79
CA SER A 51 -10.11 -13.46 17.96
C SER A 51 -8.89 -13.38 17.05
N LYS A 52 -8.54 -14.50 16.38
CA LYS A 52 -7.52 -14.51 15.31
C LYS A 52 -7.92 -13.57 14.16
N GLU A 53 -9.20 -13.52 13.81
CA GLU A 53 -9.72 -12.64 12.76
C GLU A 53 -9.59 -11.16 13.15
N ASP A 54 -9.83 -10.81 14.42
CA ASP A 54 -9.67 -9.46 14.93
C ASP A 54 -8.21 -9.00 14.91
N LEU A 55 -7.28 -9.89 15.28
CA LEU A 55 -5.84 -9.65 15.12
C LEU A 55 -5.45 -9.51 13.65
N PHE A 56 -5.94 -10.38 12.78
CA PHE A 56 -5.67 -10.34 11.34
C PHE A 56 -6.17 -9.04 10.69
N PHE A 57 -7.36 -8.59 11.08
CA PHE A 57 -7.88 -7.29 10.65
C PHE A 57 -7.02 -6.12 11.14
N SER A 58 -6.52 -6.19 12.39
CA SER A 58 -5.61 -5.15 12.92
C SER A 58 -4.27 -5.14 12.21
N VAL A 59 -3.77 -6.30 11.78
CA VAL A 59 -2.58 -6.41 10.90
C VAL A 59 -2.86 -5.72 9.56
N PHE A 60 -4.02 -5.97 8.95
CA PHE A 60 -4.42 -5.31 7.70
C PHE A 60 -4.45 -3.78 7.85
N GLN A 61 -5.08 -3.28 8.91
CA GLN A 61 -5.13 -1.84 9.17
C GLN A 61 -3.72 -1.24 9.31
N GLN A 62 -2.80 -1.94 9.99
CA GLN A 62 -1.41 -1.48 10.14
C GLN A 62 -0.69 -1.43 8.80
N VAL A 63 -0.79 -2.47 7.97
CA VAL A 63 -0.17 -2.50 6.63
C VAL A 63 -0.69 -1.36 5.74
N MET A 64 -2.00 -1.10 5.75
CA MET A 64 -2.60 0.00 4.99
C MET A 64 -2.11 1.36 5.48
N GLN A 65 -2.05 1.56 6.81
CA GLN A 65 -1.57 2.80 7.43
C GLN A 65 -0.09 3.05 7.13
N ASP A 66 0.76 2.03 7.25
CA ASP A 66 2.19 2.14 6.95
C ASP A 66 2.43 2.51 5.48
N THR A 67 1.66 1.91 4.56
CA THR A 67 1.72 2.23 3.13
C THR A 67 1.28 3.68 2.86
N GLU A 68 0.23 4.15 3.52
CA GLU A 68 -0.25 5.53 3.40
C GLU A 68 0.82 6.54 3.88
N ILE A 69 1.42 6.29 5.05
CA ILE A 69 2.48 7.14 5.60
C ILE A 69 3.70 7.18 4.66
N GLN A 70 4.13 6.02 4.14
CA GLN A 70 5.25 5.94 3.21
C GLN A 70 4.96 6.69 1.90
N MET A 71 3.75 6.57 1.36
CA MET A 71 3.33 7.25 0.14
C MET A 71 3.29 8.78 0.36
N ALA A 72 2.73 9.25 1.47
CA ALA A 72 2.69 10.66 1.79
C ALA A 72 4.10 11.25 1.94
N ALA A 73 4.99 10.58 2.67
CA ALA A 73 6.37 10.99 2.83
C ALA A 73 7.13 11.02 1.48
N ALA A 74 6.91 10.03 0.62
CA ALA A 74 7.51 10.00 -0.71
C ALA A 74 6.99 11.13 -1.62
N ALA A 75 5.72 11.49 -1.51
CA ALA A 75 5.12 12.60 -2.26
C ALA A 75 5.72 13.97 -1.88
N GLU A 76 6.15 14.14 -0.63
CA GLU A 76 6.77 15.36 -0.12
C GLU A 76 8.27 15.44 -0.39
N SER A 77 8.96 14.31 -0.57
CA SER A 77 10.43 14.22 -0.54
C SER A 77 11.14 14.58 -1.84
N GLY A 78 10.44 14.86 -2.94
CA GLY A 78 11.06 15.10 -4.24
C GLY A 78 11.47 16.56 -4.48
N SER A 79 12.67 16.80 -5.04
CA SER A 79 13.08 18.08 -5.63
C SER A 79 12.84 18.04 -7.14
N GLY A 80 12.53 19.19 -7.73
CA GLY A 80 12.27 19.31 -9.18
C GLY A 80 10.80 19.42 -9.54
N GLY A 81 10.47 19.30 -10.84
CA GLY A 81 9.11 19.35 -11.34
C GLY A 81 8.26 18.16 -10.87
N VAL A 82 6.95 18.27 -11.02
CA VAL A 82 6.00 17.25 -10.56
C VAL A 82 6.23 15.91 -11.25
N ALA A 83 6.57 15.89 -12.54
CA ALA A 83 6.91 14.66 -13.25
C ALA A 83 8.08 13.92 -12.59
N GLN A 84 9.12 14.62 -12.15
CA GLN A 84 10.25 14.02 -11.46
C GLN A 84 9.85 13.50 -10.07
N ARG A 85 9.06 14.24 -9.33
CA ARG A 85 8.55 13.82 -8.02
C ARG A 85 7.68 12.56 -8.12
N LEU A 86 6.83 12.46 -9.15
CA LEU A 86 6.05 11.25 -9.43
C LEU A 86 6.93 10.03 -9.75
N LYS A 87 8.05 10.22 -10.48
CA LYS A 87 9.03 9.14 -10.75
C LYS A 87 9.70 8.65 -9.46
N VAL A 88 10.15 9.58 -8.61
CA VAL A 88 10.76 9.24 -7.32
C VAL A 88 9.77 8.52 -6.40
N LEU A 89 8.52 8.98 -6.35
CA LEU A 89 7.46 8.33 -5.59
C LEU A 89 7.20 6.90 -6.09
N ALA A 90 7.07 6.72 -7.41
CA ALA A 90 6.84 5.41 -8.02
C ALA A 90 7.99 4.44 -7.74
N ASP A 91 9.24 4.89 -7.96
CA ASP A 91 10.43 4.08 -7.71
C ASP A 91 10.52 3.67 -6.25
N GLY A 92 10.31 4.61 -5.33
CA GLY A 92 10.32 4.33 -3.89
C GLY A 92 9.24 3.36 -3.45
N LEU A 93 8.01 3.53 -3.95
CA LEU A 93 6.87 2.65 -3.65
C LEU A 93 7.13 1.23 -4.16
N ILE A 94 7.47 1.08 -5.43
CA ILE A 94 7.71 -0.25 -6.04
C ILE A 94 8.89 -0.94 -5.34
N SER A 95 10.03 -0.25 -5.16
CA SER A 95 11.19 -0.84 -4.48
C SER A 95 10.86 -1.30 -3.06
N ALA A 96 10.16 -0.47 -2.27
CA ALA A 96 9.79 -0.82 -0.90
C ALA A 96 8.87 -2.06 -0.81
N TRP A 97 8.03 -2.30 -1.81
CA TRP A 97 7.20 -3.49 -1.89
C TRP A 97 7.97 -4.70 -2.43
N LEU A 98 8.89 -4.51 -3.39
CA LEU A 98 9.76 -5.60 -3.88
C LEU A 98 10.67 -6.15 -2.77
N ASP A 99 11.19 -5.29 -1.91
CA ASP A 99 11.98 -5.69 -0.72
C ASP A 99 11.16 -6.51 0.30
N LYS A 100 9.84 -6.44 0.23
CA LYS A 100 8.89 -7.12 1.12
C LYS A 100 7.93 -8.05 0.37
N LEU A 101 8.34 -8.55 -0.78
CA LEU A 101 7.46 -9.33 -1.66
C LEU A 101 6.89 -10.58 -0.98
N ASP A 102 7.58 -11.14 0.01
CA ASP A 102 7.07 -12.22 0.85
C ASP A 102 5.77 -11.83 1.61
N LEU A 103 5.58 -10.52 1.89
CA LEU A 103 4.34 -10.04 2.51
C LEU A 103 3.18 -9.95 1.51
N TYR A 104 3.43 -10.09 0.21
CA TYR A 104 2.38 -9.95 -0.79
C TYR A 104 1.34 -11.07 -0.71
N SER A 105 1.75 -12.28 -0.29
CA SER A 105 0.82 -13.36 0.04
C SER A 105 -0.22 -12.94 1.08
N LEU A 106 0.20 -12.16 2.08
CA LEU A 106 -0.69 -11.61 3.11
C LEU A 106 -1.68 -10.58 2.52
N VAL A 107 -1.24 -9.77 1.55
CA VAL A 107 -2.14 -8.85 0.81
C VAL A 107 -3.22 -9.64 0.07
N MET A 108 -2.87 -10.76 -0.57
CA MET A 108 -3.85 -11.65 -1.23
C MET A 108 -4.85 -12.26 -0.24
N GLU A 109 -4.42 -12.60 0.97
CA GLU A 109 -5.32 -13.08 2.03
C GLU A 109 -6.26 -11.98 2.53
N PHE A 110 -5.85 -10.70 2.57
CA PHE A 110 -6.74 -9.57 2.87
C PHE A 110 -7.81 -9.40 1.78
N TRP A 111 -7.44 -9.51 0.50
CA TRP A 111 -8.40 -9.52 -0.61
C TRP A 111 -9.40 -10.68 -0.49
N SER A 112 -8.91 -11.88 -0.19
CA SER A 112 -9.76 -13.05 0.06
C SER A 112 -10.72 -12.79 1.23
N ALA A 113 -10.25 -12.21 2.34
CA ALA A 113 -11.10 -11.87 3.48
C ALA A 113 -12.18 -10.84 3.13
N ALA A 114 -11.89 -9.89 2.23
CA ALA A 114 -12.86 -8.91 1.74
C ALA A 114 -13.96 -9.52 0.86
N THR A 115 -13.77 -10.75 0.35
CA THR A 115 -14.77 -11.44 -0.47
C THR A 115 -15.63 -12.43 0.33
N ALA A 116 -15.05 -13.17 1.25
CA ALA A 116 -15.65 -14.38 1.80
C ALA A 116 -15.74 -14.47 3.33
N SER A 117 -15.08 -13.56 4.09
CA SER A 117 -15.12 -13.64 5.55
C SER A 117 -16.41 -13.08 6.15
N ALA A 118 -16.71 -13.44 7.40
CA ALA A 118 -17.79 -12.82 8.18
C ALA A 118 -17.56 -11.30 8.37
N SER A 119 -16.30 -10.86 8.35
CA SER A 119 -15.88 -9.46 8.47
C SER A 119 -15.63 -8.75 7.13
N ARG A 120 -16.08 -9.32 6.01
CA ARG A 120 -15.81 -8.80 4.65
C ARG A 120 -16.04 -7.30 4.50
N GLU A 121 -17.09 -6.76 5.09
CA GLU A 121 -17.41 -5.33 4.98
C GLU A 121 -16.35 -4.45 5.68
N ARG A 122 -15.77 -4.90 6.79
CA ARG A 122 -14.66 -4.21 7.45
C ARG A 122 -13.44 -4.14 6.52
N PHE A 123 -13.08 -5.25 5.87
CA PHE A 123 -11.96 -5.31 4.92
C PHE A 123 -12.22 -4.41 3.71
N LYS A 124 -13.41 -4.49 3.09
CA LYS A 124 -13.79 -3.64 1.95
C LYS A 124 -13.71 -2.16 2.30
N THR A 125 -14.29 -1.75 3.44
CA THR A 125 -14.27 -0.36 3.89
C THR A 125 -12.83 0.13 4.10
N THR A 126 -11.95 -0.69 4.69
CA THR A 126 -10.54 -0.33 4.88
C THR A 126 -9.81 -0.19 3.53
N PHE A 127 -10.01 -1.11 2.58
CA PHE A 127 -9.49 -0.96 1.21
C PHE A 127 -10.02 0.31 0.54
N GLN A 128 -11.32 0.57 0.62
CA GLN A 128 -11.95 1.76 0.02
C GLN A 128 -11.32 3.04 0.57
N THR A 129 -11.14 3.12 1.89
CA THR A 129 -10.52 4.28 2.54
C THR A 129 -9.06 4.44 2.13
N GLY A 130 -8.28 3.36 2.14
CA GLY A 130 -6.87 3.39 1.73
C GLY A 130 -6.70 3.80 0.27
N TYR A 131 -7.43 3.18 -0.65
CA TYR A 131 -7.38 3.58 -2.07
C TYR A 131 -7.85 5.03 -2.29
N GLN A 132 -8.80 5.52 -1.50
CA GLN A 132 -9.20 6.92 -1.57
C GLN A 132 -8.05 7.84 -1.12
N ALA A 133 -7.38 7.53 -0.01
CA ALA A 133 -6.24 8.30 0.47
C ALA A 133 -5.08 8.30 -0.56
N PHE A 134 -4.73 7.14 -1.12
CA PHE A 134 -3.69 7.01 -2.14
C PHE A 134 -4.02 7.85 -3.39
N ARG A 135 -5.28 7.78 -3.88
CA ARG A 135 -5.71 8.61 -5.02
C ARG A 135 -5.62 10.10 -4.72
N GLN A 136 -5.99 10.52 -3.52
CA GLN A 136 -5.93 11.93 -3.14
C GLN A 136 -4.49 12.45 -3.12
N THR A 137 -3.56 11.70 -2.55
CA THR A 137 -2.13 12.06 -2.50
C THR A 137 -1.55 12.24 -3.91
N ILE A 138 -1.75 11.25 -4.79
CA ILE A 138 -1.22 11.31 -6.17
C ILE A 138 -1.95 12.38 -6.99
N ALA A 139 -3.27 12.49 -6.85
CA ALA A 139 -4.05 13.50 -7.56
C ALA A 139 -3.66 14.92 -7.17
N ALA A 140 -3.29 15.17 -5.91
CA ALA A 140 -2.81 16.47 -5.46
C ALA A 140 -1.49 16.86 -6.17
N LEU A 141 -0.54 15.91 -6.30
CA LEU A 141 0.69 16.12 -7.06
C LEU A 141 0.40 16.44 -8.53
N ILE A 142 -0.48 15.67 -9.17
CA ILE A 142 -0.83 15.89 -10.57
C ILE A 142 -1.51 17.25 -10.75
N GLN A 143 -2.41 17.63 -9.82
CA GLN A 143 -3.08 18.93 -9.83
C GLN A 143 -2.09 20.09 -9.68
N GLU A 144 -1.05 19.92 -8.87
CA GLU A 144 0.06 20.89 -8.75
C GLU A 144 0.74 21.09 -10.12
N GLY A 145 1.05 19.99 -10.83
CA GLY A 145 1.64 20.04 -12.19
C GLY A 145 0.74 20.74 -13.20
N VAL A 146 -0.58 20.52 -13.12
CA VAL A 146 -1.55 21.26 -13.94
C VAL A 146 -1.52 22.76 -13.62
N SER A 147 -1.47 23.11 -12.34
CA SER A 147 -1.45 24.51 -11.89
C SER A 147 -0.19 25.27 -12.30
N HIS A 148 0.96 24.56 -12.34
CA HIS A 148 2.24 25.12 -12.79
C HIS A 148 2.44 25.06 -14.31
N GLY A 149 1.48 24.49 -15.07
CA GLY A 149 1.57 24.37 -16.52
C GLY A 149 2.46 23.24 -17.02
N GLU A 150 2.95 22.37 -16.12
CA GLU A 150 3.74 21.19 -16.48
C GLU A 150 2.86 20.13 -17.15
N PHE A 151 1.59 20.03 -16.73
CA PHE A 151 0.60 19.13 -17.31
C PHE A 151 -0.55 19.91 -17.97
N SER A 152 -1.19 19.26 -18.95
CA SER A 152 -2.33 19.82 -19.68
C SER A 152 -3.50 20.18 -18.73
N ARG A 153 -4.17 21.30 -19.01
CA ARG A 153 -5.39 21.72 -18.31
C ARG A 153 -6.57 20.76 -18.53
N THR A 154 -6.50 19.91 -19.55
CA THR A 154 -7.49 18.87 -19.81
C THR A 154 -7.24 17.60 -18.97
N CYS A 155 -6.11 17.52 -18.28
CA CYS A 155 -5.79 16.43 -17.39
C CYS A 155 -6.86 16.27 -16.30
N ARG A 156 -7.18 15.03 -15.97
CA ARG A 156 -8.10 14.68 -14.88
C ARG A 156 -7.33 13.97 -13.76
N PRO A 157 -6.83 14.71 -12.75
CA PRO A 157 -5.88 14.20 -11.78
C PRO A 157 -6.31 12.92 -11.05
N VAL A 158 -7.59 12.86 -10.64
CA VAL A 158 -8.13 11.70 -9.92
C VAL A 158 -8.16 10.45 -10.79
N GLN A 159 -8.52 10.58 -12.07
CA GLN A 159 -8.55 9.45 -13.00
C GLN A 159 -7.14 8.96 -13.34
N VAL A 160 -6.20 9.87 -13.54
CA VAL A 160 -4.79 9.52 -13.76
C VAL A 160 -4.21 8.82 -12.52
N ALA A 161 -4.45 9.37 -11.32
CA ALA A 161 -4.04 8.74 -10.07
C ALA A 161 -4.60 7.32 -9.92
N SER A 162 -5.88 7.11 -10.30
CA SER A 162 -6.51 5.79 -10.26
C SER A 162 -5.84 4.80 -11.22
N GLY A 163 -5.47 5.26 -12.42
CA GLY A 163 -4.75 4.45 -13.40
C GLY A 163 -3.35 4.06 -12.93
N LEU A 164 -2.61 5.00 -12.33
CA LEU A 164 -1.29 4.75 -11.77
C LEU A 164 -1.33 3.70 -10.66
N ILE A 165 -2.25 3.82 -9.70
CA ILE A 165 -2.40 2.86 -8.62
C ILE A 165 -2.72 1.47 -9.16
N GLY A 166 -3.70 1.36 -10.08
CA GLY A 166 -4.05 0.08 -10.68
C GLY A 166 -2.90 -0.56 -11.47
N MET A 167 -2.09 0.26 -12.14
CA MET A 167 -0.87 -0.21 -12.80
C MET A 167 0.13 -0.78 -11.78
N TRP A 168 0.43 -0.05 -10.70
CA TRP A 168 1.37 -0.52 -9.67
C TRP A 168 0.89 -1.77 -8.96
N ASP A 169 -0.39 -1.85 -8.61
CA ASP A 169 -0.99 -3.06 -8.04
C ASP A 169 -0.78 -4.27 -8.97
N ALA A 170 -1.01 -4.10 -10.28
CA ALA A 170 -0.85 -5.16 -11.26
C ALA A 170 0.64 -5.56 -11.46
N LEU A 171 1.56 -4.60 -11.46
CA LEU A 171 3.00 -4.88 -11.59
C LEU A 171 3.55 -5.63 -10.37
N LEU A 172 3.14 -5.26 -9.17
CA LEU A 172 3.52 -5.97 -7.94
C LEU A 172 2.95 -7.40 -7.89
N LEU A 173 1.70 -7.58 -8.36
CA LEU A 173 1.12 -8.92 -8.49
C LEU A 173 1.93 -9.80 -9.45
N GLN A 174 2.36 -9.26 -10.60
CA GLN A 174 3.19 -9.99 -11.57
C GLN A 174 4.55 -10.35 -10.97
N ALA A 175 5.21 -9.43 -10.27
CA ALA A 175 6.48 -9.69 -9.60
C ALA A 175 6.36 -10.78 -8.51
N TRP A 176 5.25 -10.82 -7.81
CA TRP A 176 4.98 -11.87 -6.81
C TRP A 176 4.77 -13.25 -7.46
N VAL A 177 4.14 -13.31 -8.63
CA VAL A 177 3.92 -14.56 -9.37
C VAL A 177 5.19 -15.02 -10.09
N ASP A 178 5.96 -14.08 -10.64
CA ASP A 178 7.18 -14.34 -11.42
C ASP A 178 8.33 -13.49 -10.89
N SER A 179 9.24 -14.11 -10.14
CA SER A 179 10.40 -13.45 -9.57
C SER A 179 11.42 -12.92 -10.59
N SER A 180 11.29 -13.31 -11.85
CA SER A 180 12.11 -12.79 -12.97
C SER A 180 11.52 -11.54 -13.61
N PHE A 181 10.29 -11.15 -13.26
CA PHE A 181 9.60 -10.00 -13.82
C PHE A 181 10.17 -8.69 -13.26
N ASP A 182 10.65 -7.81 -14.15
CA ASP A 182 11.16 -6.48 -13.80
C ASP A 182 10.01 -5.47 -13.60
N ALA A 183 9.37 -5.52 -12.45
CA ALA A 183 8.28 -4.60 -12.11
C ALA A 183 8.74 -3.14 -12.03
N LEU A 184 9.98 -2.88 -11.57
CA LEU A 184 10.52 -1.53 -11.45
C LEU A 184 10.77 -0.92 -12.83
N GLY A 185 11.41 -1.67 -13.73
CA GLY A 185 11.62 -1.25 -15.11
C GLY A 185 10.30 -1.02 -15.85
N ALA A 186 9.35 -1.93 -15.71
CA ALA A 186 8.01 -1.78 -16.29
C ALA A 186 7.28 -0.53 -15.76
N SER A 187 7.34 -0.27 -14.46
CA SER A 187 6.75 0.93 -13.84
C SER A 187 7.34 2.21 -14.45
N ARG A 188 8.68 2.28 -14.56
CA ARG A 188 9.37 3.45 -15.12
C ARG A 188 8.96 3.75 -16.56
N VAL A 189 8.93 2.72 -17.41
CA VAL A 189 8.54 2.86 -18.82
C VAL A 189 7.08 3.31 -18.94
N CYS A 190 6.17 2.64 -18.25
CA CYS A 190 4.74 2.99 -18.29
C CYS A 190 4.48 4.39 -17.76
N LEU A 191 5.10 4.76 -16.63
CA LEU A 191 4.97 6.10 -16.06
C LEU A 191 5.52 7.16 -17.01
N GLU A 192 6.65 6.92 -17.66
CA GLU A 192 7.22 7.86 -18.64
C GLU A 192 6.28 8.11 -19.81
N VAL A 193 5.68 7.05 -20.37
CA VAL A 193 4.67 7.17 -21.44
C VAL A 193 3.46 7.97 -20.97
N MET A 194 2.96 7.71 -19.76
CA MET A 194 1.83 8.46 -19.20
C MET A 194 2.19 9.93 -18.98
N LEU A 195 3.36 10.23 -18.42
CA LEU A 195 3.80 11.61 -18.17
C LEU A 195 3.97 12.40 -19.48
N LYS A 196 4.51 11.79 -20.54
CA LYS A 196 4.58 12.40 -21.88
C LYS A 196 3.18 12.73 -22.42
N GLY A 197 2.21 11.83 -22.21
CA GLY A 197 0.82 12.07 -22.63
C GLY A 197 0.10 13.12 -21.80
N LEU A 198 0.56 13.41 -20.57
CA LEU A 198 0.02 14.48 -19.73
C LEU A 198 0.61 15.86 -20.03
N GLY A 199 1.78 15.93 -20.70
CA GLY A 199 2.41 17.19 -21.07
C GLY A 199 1.51 18.07 -21.95
N ASN A 200 1.79 19.38 -21.99
CA ASN A 200 1.09 20.29 -22.87
C ASN A 200 1.41 19.93 -24.34
N LEU A 201 0.40 19.57 -25.12
CA LEU A 201 0.51 19.27 -26.55
C LEU A 201 1.02 20.46 -27.42
N GLN A 202 1.11 21.65 -26.84
CA GLN A 202 1.59 22.85 -27.52
C GLN A 202 3.09 22.82 -27.87
N ASP A 203 3.88 21.97 -27.20
CA ASP A 203 5.31 21.81 -27.50
C ASP A 203 5.58 20.77 -28.61
N GLN A 204 4.57 20.05 -29.10
CA GLN A 204 4.73 19.03 -30.15
C GLN A 204 4.42 19.52 -31.57
N GLU A 205 3.83 20.72 -31.74
CA GLU A 205 3.55 21.31 -33.06
C GLU A 205 4.67 22.25 -33.56
N SER A 206 5.81 22.30 -32.88
CA SER A 206 6.95 23.18 -33.22
C SER A 206 8.19 22.41 -33.68
N ILE A 207 8.01 21.27 -34.37
CA ILE A 207 9.13 20.58 -35.10
C ILE A 207 8.75 20.40 -36.56
#